data_6e04054ae6d5ce1be7cb8aab8a5a5b18
#
_entry.id   6e04054ae6d5ce1be7cb8aab8a5a5b18
#
_cell.length_a   1.000
_cell.length_b   1.000
_cell.length_c   1.000
_cell.angle_alpha   90.00
_cell.angle_beta   90.00
_cell.angle_gamma   90.00
#
_symmetry.space_group_name_H-M   'P 1'
#
loop_
_entity.id
_entity.type
_entity.pdbx_description
1 polymer ?
#
loop_
_entity_poly.entity_id
_entity_poly.type
_entity_poly.pdbx_seq_one_letter_code
_entity_poly.pdbx_strand_id
1 'polypeptide(L)'
;MTIAIRALAESDIEAAERVRRLAFGTLFGLPDPISFRGDAALLAGRRWAFPDGGLIAEDSGEIVGVAMANHWGSLGIFGPVAVHPAHWRKAIARQLLDATLPIFDRWGSRLVGLFTFPERPTHIRLYQSFGFWPRGLTAIMARAVNGPSNAPEATSLSEHAAERRSLIAQCAELTDAIFSGLELTREIELVTVHALGDVILLSEASRIVGFAICHAGAGSEAGAGRAYIKFAAVRSGAEASRRLTQLIEACSGFAHRRGATQLSAGVNLGRMSAYRLLIELGFRATLQGVAMHRPWVEAYDRPEIFALDDWR
;
A
#
# COMPACT_ATOMS: atom_id res chain seq x y z
N MET A 1 -30.44 3.54 -17.07
CA MET A 1 -29.09 3.91 -16.63
C MET A 1 -28.23 2.66 -16.82
N THR A 2 -27.31 2.66 -17.77
CA THR A 2 -26.44 1.50 -18.04
C THR A 2 -25.02 1.88 -17.66
N ILE A 3 -24.54 1.33 -16.53
CA ILE A 3 -23.16 1.51 -16.12
C ILE A 3 -22.27 0.60 -16.97
N ALA A 4 -21.27 1.17 -17.64
CA ALA A 4 -20.24 0.44 -18.36
C ALA A 4 -18.99 0.29 -17.48
N ILE A 5 -18.46 -0.94 -17.35
CA ILE A 5 -17.18 -1.20 -16.70
C ILE A 5 -16.12 -1.43 -17.79
N ARG A 6 -15.04 -0.66 -17.75
CA ARG A 6 -13.92 -0.79 -18.70
C ARG A 6 -12.56 -0.56 -18.04
N ALA A 7 -11.50 -0.90 -18.75
CA ALA A 7 -10.14 -0.64 -18.29
C ALA A 7 -9.88 0.86 -18.13
N LEU A 8 -9.10 1.18 -17.10
CA LEU A 8 -8.62 2.53 -16.79
C LEU A 8 -7.54 2.93 -17.81
N ALA A 9 -7.84 3.86 -18.71
CA ALA A 9 -6.87 4.44 -19.63
C ALA A 9 -6.04 5.55 -18.95
N GLU A 10 -4.93 5.94 -19.55
CA GLU A 10 -4.11 7.04 -19.04
C GLU A 10 -4.87 8.38 -19.03
N SER A 11 -5.66 8.63 -20.07
CA SER A 11 -6.53 9.80 -20.17
C SER A 11 -7.63 9.89 -19.10
N ASP A 12 -7.93 8.78 -18.41
CA ASP A 12 -8.96 8.74 -17.37
C ASP A 12 -8.43 9.10 -15.98
N ILE A 13 -7.10 9.14 -15.79
CA ILE A 13 -6.46 9.23 -14.47
C ILE A 13 -6.95 10.45 -13.68
N GLU A 14 -7.02 11.62 -14.30
CA GLU A 14 -7.43 12.85 -13.62
C GLU A 14 -8.87 12.75 -13.11
N ALA A 15 -9.79 12.30 -13.97
CA ALA A 15 -11.20 12.15 -13.63
C ALA A 15 -11.41 11.04 -12.57
N ALA A 16 -10.70 9.93 -12.68
CA ALA A 16 -10.75 8.83 -11.71
C ALA A 16 -10.18 9.26 -10.33
N GLU A 17 -9.06 10.02 -10.30
CA GLU A 17 -8.51 10.58 -9.06
C GLU A 17 -9.51 11.57 -8.42
N ARG A 18 -10.20 12.37 -9.22
CA ARG A 18 -11.26 13.26 -8.72
C ARG A 18 -12.39 12.45 -8.06
N VAL A 19 -12.87 11.38 -8.69
CA VAL A 19 -13.88 10.47 -8.11
C VAL A 19 -13.38 9.88 -6.80
N ARG A 20 -12.14 9.38 -6.77
CA ARG A 20 -11.53 8.82 -5.55
C ARG A 20 -11.49 9.85 -4.41
N ARG A 21 -11.02 11.06 -4.68
CA ARG A 21 -10.94 12.13 -3.68
C ARG A 21 -12.33 12.50 -3.15
N LEU A 22 -13.29 12.72 -4.02
CA LEU A 22 -14.67 13.05 -3.64
C LEU A 22 -15.29 11.93 -2.79
N ALA A 23 -15.12 10.67 -3.20
CA ALA A 23 -15.68 9.53 -2.48
C ALA A 23 -15.12 9.42 -1.05
N PHE A 24 -13.79 9.41 -0.91
CA PHE A 24 -13.17 9.29 0.42
C PHE A 24 -13.31 10.56 1.24
N GLY A 25 -13.19 11.74 0.65
CA GLY A 25 -13.39 13.00 1.37
C GLY A 25 -14.81 13.12 1.93
N THR A 26 -15.83 12.73 1.16
CA THR A 26 -17.22 12.65 1.64
C THR A 26 -17.38 11.56 2.70
N LEU A 27 -16.75 10.38 2.52
CA LEU A 27 -16.79 9.29 3.50
C LEU A 27 -16.25 9.72 4.86
N PHE A 28 -15.16 10.51 4.88
CA PHE A 28 -14.54 11.04 6.10
C PHE A 28 -15.15 12.37 6.58
N GLY A 29 -16.16 12.89 5.92
CA GLY A 29 -16.85 14.12 6.32
C GLY A 29 -16.00 15.39 6.22
N LEU A 30 -15.07 15.44 5.26
CA LEU A 30 -14.26 16.64 5.04
C LEU A 30 -15.14 17.81 4.58
N PRO A 31 -14.93 19.04 5.08
CA PRO A 31 -15.62 20.24 4.60
C PRO A 31 -15.46 20.46 3.09
N ASP A 32 -14.28 20.17 2.56
CA ASP A 32 -13.98 20.13 1.13
C ASP A 32 -13.51 18.72 0.72
N PRO A 33 -14.42 17.86 0.25
CA PRO A 33 -14.09 16.46 -0.06
C PRO A 33 -13.00 16.28 -1.12
N ILE A 34 -12.87 17.20 -2.08
CA ILE A 34 -11.87 17.11 -3.15
C ILE A 34 -10.43 17.29 -2.61
N SER A 35 -10.27 17.93 -1.46
CA SER A 35 -8.99 18.15 -0.80
C SER A 35 -8.41 16.86 -0.14
N PHE A 36 -9.16 15.75 -0.17
CA PHE A 36 -8.71 14.49 0.45
C PHE A 36 -7.32 14.08 -0.01
N ARG A 37 -6.38 13.96 0.95
CA ARG A 37 -4.97 13.59 0.73
C ARG A 37 -4.15 14.63 -0.05
N GLY A 38 -4.64 15.85 -0.21
CA GLY A 38 -3.88 16.94 -0.84
C GLY A 38 -3.43 16.60 -2.27
N ASP A 39 -2.14 16.66 -2.52
CA ASP A 39 -1.48 16.37 -3.81
C ASP A 39 -0.98 14.91 -3.94
N ALA A 40 -1.29 14.04 -2.97
CA ALA A 40 -0.94 12.64 -3.07
C ALA A 40 -1.63 11.99 -4.28
N ALA A 41 -0.85 11.41 -5.18
CA ALA A 41 -1.32 10.72 -6.37
C ALA A 41 -1.17 9.20 -6.20
N LEU A 42 -2.21 8.48 -6.55
CA LEU A 42 -2.26 7.03 -6.34
C LEU A 42 -2.44 6.27 -7.65
N LEU A 43 -3.44 6.68 -8.47
CA LEU A 43 -3.90 5.88 -9.59
C LEU A 43 -2.89 5.84 -10.74
N ALA A 44 -2.20 6.95 -11.00
CA ALA A 44 -1.19 7.03 -12.07
C ALA A 44 -0.06 6.01 -11.84
N GLY A 45 0.53 6.02 -10.63
CA GLY A 45 1.61 5.09 -10.29
C GLY A 45 1.15 3.63 -10.32
N ARG A 46 -0.01 3.33 -9.73
CA ARG A 46 -0.53 1.96 -9.73
C ARG A 46 -0.89 1.46 -11.12
N ARG A 47 -1.47 2.32 -11.96
CA ARG A 47 -1.72 1.97 -13.36
C ARG A 47 -0.42 1.68 -14.13
N TRP A 48 0.63 2.46 -13.88
CA TRP A 48 1.94 2.19 -14.47
C TRP A 48 2.48 0.82 -14.03
N ALA A 49 2.45 0.55 -12.73
CA ALA A 49 2.95 -0.72 -12.19
C ALA A 49 2.08 -1.91 -12.61
N PHE A 50 0.76 -1.72 -12.68
CA PHE A 50 -0.23 -2.77 -12.94
C PHE A 50 -1.23 -2.30 -14.03
N PRO A 51 -0.81 -2.22 -15.31
CA PRO A 51 -1.64 -1.65 -16.38
C PRO A 51 -3.01 -2.32 -16.55
N ASP A 52 -3.06 -3.63 -16.30
CA ASP A 52 -4.29 -4.43 -16.40
C ASP A 52 -5.11 -4.43 -15.10
N GLY A 53 -4.63 -3.76 -14.05
CA GLY A 53 -5.24 -3.77 -12.72
C GLY A 53 -6.31 -2.68 -12.51
N GLY A 54 -6.37 -1.68 -13.37
CA GLY A 54 -7.27 -0.55 -13.22
C GLY A 54 -8.57 -0.71 -13.99
N LEU A 55 -9.71 -0.49 -13.31
CA LEU A 55 -11.04 -0.45 -13.92
C LEU A 55 -11.76 0.83 -13.53
N ILE A 56 -12.60 1.35 -14.43
CA ILE A 56 -13.54 2.43 -14.17
C ILE A 56 -14.99 1.99 -14.43
N ALA A 57 -15.91 2.66 -13.74
CA ALA A 57 -17.33 2.63 -14.03
C ALA A 57 -17.72 3.96 -14.69
N GLU A 58 -18.38 3.88 -15.82
CA GLU A 58 -18.81 5.01 -16.61
C GLU A 58 -20.34 5.03 -16.73
N ASP A 59 -20.93 6.23 -16.58
CA ASP A 59 -22.34 6.49 -16.78
C ASP A 59 -22.50 7.65 -17.78
N SER A 60 -23.04 7.38 -18.96
CA SER A 60 -23.29 8.39 -19.99
C SER A 60 -22.04 9.22 -20.38
N GLY A 61 -20.87 8.58 -20.41
CA GLY A 61 -19.59 9.21 -20.75
C GLY A 61 -18.85 9.85 -19.57
N GLU A 62 -19.42 9.83 -18.36
CA GLU A 62 -18.79 10.35 -17.15
C GLU A 62 -18.23 9.21 -16.28
N ILE A 63 -17.00 9.36 -15.76
CA ILE A 63 -16.41 8.42 -14.82
C ILE A 63 -17.07 8.62 -13.46
N VAL A 64 -17.76 7.58 -12.97
CA VAL A 64 -18.49 7.58 -11.71
C VAL A 64 -17.95 6.57 -10.69
N GLY A 65 -16.96 5.77 -11.07
CA GLY A 65 -16.32 4.82 -10.17
C GLY A 65 -14.95 4.40 -10.66
N VAL A 66 -14.10 3.94 -9.73
CA VAL A 66 -12.77 3.40 -10.02
C VAL A 66 -12.45 2.27 -9.04
N ALA A 67 -11.76 1.24 -9.53
CA ALA A 67 -11.19 0.16 -8.73
C ALA A 67 -9.79 -0.18 -9.23
N MET A 68 -8.90 -0.56 -8.31
CA MET A 68 -7.54 -1.02 -8.63
C MET A 68 -7.30 -2.41 -8.06
N ALA A 69 -6.62 -3.23 -8.86
CA ALA A 69 -5.94 -4.44 -8.42
C ALA A 69 -4.43 -4.19 -8.47
N ASN A 70 -3.71 -4.63 -7.44
CA ASN A 70 -2.26 -4.57 -7.39
C ASN A 70 -1.73 -5.99 -7.20
N HIS A 71 -0.64 -6.33 -7.88
CA HIS A 71 -0.08 -7.67 -7.93
C HIS A 71 1.27 -7.73 -7.23
N TRP A 72 1.31 -8.35 -6.06
CA TRP A 72 2.53 -8.62 -5.30
C TRP A 72 2.86 -10.12 -5.36
N GLY A 73 3.09 -10.64 -6.58
CA GLY A 73 3.33 -12.07 -6.81
C GLY A 73 2.12 -12.93 -6.42
N SER A 74 2.27 -13.81 -5.44
CA SER A 74 1.18 -14.67 -4.96
C SER A 74 0.10 -13.93 -4.16
N LEU A 75 0.34 -12.66 -3.78
CA LEU A 75 -0.62 -11.80 -3.09
C LEU A 75 -1.18 -10.75 -4.06
N GLY A 76 -2.50 -10.73 -4.20
CA GLY A 76 -3.23 -9.62 -4.82
C GLY A 76 -3.76 -8.65 -3.77
N ILE A 77 -3.72 -7.34 -4.05
CA ILE A 77 -4.33 -6.31 -3.19
C ILE A 77 -5.41 -5.60 -3.98
N PHE A 78 -6.64 -5.69 -3.47
CA PHE A 78 -7.80 -5.01 -4.02
C PHE A 78 -7.98 -3.64 -3.36
N GLY A 79 -7.87 -2.60 -4.15
CA GLY A 79 -8.11 -1.23 -3.69
C GLY A 79 -7.18 -0.19 -4.32
N PRO A 80 -7.60 1.08 -4.29
CA PRO A 80 -8.88 1.55 -3.77
C PRO A 80 -10.07 1.14 -4.64
N VAL A 81 -11.26 1.05 -4.03
CA VAL A 81 -12.52 1.12 -4.75
C VAL A 81 -13.26 2.38 -4.31
N ALA A 82 -13.65 3.20 -5.26
CA ALA A 82 -14.34 4.45 -5.01
C ALA A 82 -15.48 4.66 -6.01
N VAL A 83 -16.60 5.18 -5.52
CA VAL A 83 -17.77 5.54 -6.34
C VAL A 83 -18.15 6.96 -5.99
N HIS A 84 -18.40 7.77 -7.00
CA HIS A 84 -18.83 9.17 -6.84
C HIS A 84 -20.05 9.27 -5.92
N PRO A 85 -20.10 10.17 -4.93
CA PRO A 85 -21.15 10.21 -3.91
C PRO A 85 -22.57 10.26 -4.47
N ALA A 86 -22.81 11.01 -5.56
CA ALA A 86 -24.11 11.07 -6.24
C ALA A 86 -24.59 9.73 -6.84
N HIS A 87 -23.69 8.75 -6.93
CA HIS A 87 -23.95 7.40 -7.47
C HIS A 87 -23.89 6.29 -6.41
N TRP A 88 -23.80 6.63 -5.14
CA TRP A 88 -23.88 5.64 -4.06
C TRP A 88 -25.21 4.90 -4.05
N ARG A 89 -25.21 3.67 -3.55
CA ARG A 89 -26.38 2.77 -3.47
C ARG A 89 -26.94 2.29 -4.82
N LYS A 90 -26.21 2.51 -5.92
CA LYS A 90 -26.55 2.03 -7.27
C LYS A 90 -25.81 0.74 -7.65
N ALA A 91 -25.29 0.00 -6.68
CA ALA A 91 -24.53 -1.26 -6.86
C ALA A 91 -23.26 -1.15 -7.74
N ILE A 92 -22.73 0.05 -7.98
CA ILE A 92 -21.54 0.25 -8.85
C ILE A 92 -20.30 -0.40 -8.23
N ALA A 93 -20.10 -0.26 -6.90
CA ALA A 93 -18.97 -0.93 -6.22
C ALA A 93 -19.03 -2.45 -6.40
N ARG A 94 -20.22 -3.07 -6.37
CA ARG A 94 -20.39 -4.50 -6.64
C ARG A 94 -19.95 -4.86 -8.06
N GLN A 95 -20.37 -4.08 -9.06
CA GLN A 95 -20.00 -4.33 -10.46
C GLN A 95 -18.48 -4.18 -10.67
N LEU A 96 -17.85 -3.19 -10.01
CA LEU A 96 -16.39 -3.05 -10.02
C LEU A 96 -15.69 -4.25 -9.39
N LEU A 97 -16.19 -4.77 -8.25
CA LEU A 97 -15.64 -5.98 -7.64
C LEU A 97 -15.80 -7.20 -8.58
N ASP A 98 -17.01 -7.43 -9.13
CA ASP A 98 -17.28 -8.53 -10.05
C ASP A 98 -16.29 -8.53 -11.23
N ALA A 99 -15.98 -7.34 -11.76
CA ALA A 99 -15.05 -7.19 -12.88
C ALA A 99 -13.56 -7.29 -12.47
N THR A 100 -13.21 -6.91 -11.23
CA THR A 100 -11.81 -6.89 -10.78
C THR A 100 -11.33 -8.28 -10.34
N LEU A 101 -12.17 -9.08 -9.70
CA LEU A 101 -11.74 -10.37 -9.15
C LEU A 101 -11.14 -11.33 -10.19
N PRO A 102 -11.67 -11.44 -11.43
CA PRO A 102 -11.04 -12.25 -12.47
C PRO A 102 -9.63 -11.81 -12.86
N ILE A 103 -9.23 -10.56 -12.54
CA ILE A 103 -7.86 -10.10 -12.78
C ILE A 103 -6.88 -10.85 -11.87
N PHE A 104 -7.21 -11.00 -10.60
CA PHE A 104 -6.39 -11.77 -9.65
C PHE A 104 -6.28 -13.24 -10.02
N ASP A 105 -7.37 -13.83 -10.54
CA ASP A 105 -7.37 -15.22 -11.02
C ASP A 105 -6.40 -15.37 -12.20
N ARG A 106 -6.41 -14.45 -13.17
CA ARG A 106 -5.48 -14.44 -14.31
C ARG A 106 -4.03 -14.23 -13.87
N TRP A 107 -3.79 -13.47 -12.81
CA TRP A 107 -2.45 -13.27 -12.25
C TRP A 107 -1.97 -14.44 -11.39
N GLY A 108 -2.81 -15.43 -11.12
CA GLY A 108 -2.49 -16.56 -10.27
C GLY A 108 -2.29 -16.18 -8.80
N SER A 109 -2.96 -15.11 -8.34
CA SER A 109 -2.91 -14.68 -6.94
C SER A 109 -3.52 -15.75 -6.04
N ARG A 110 -2.73 -16.28 -5.10
CA ARG A 110 -3.17 -17.32 -4.14
C ARG A 110 -3.97 -16.74 -2.99
N LEU A 111 -3.70 -15.49 -2.66
CA LEU A 111 -4.38 -14.71 -1.64
C LEU A 111 -4.75 -13.34 -2.22
N VAL A 112 -5.96 -12.88 -2.00
CA VAL A 112 -6.36 -11.51 -2.33
C VAL A 112 -6.78 -10.80 -1.05
N GLY A 113 -6.08 -9.73 -0.72
CA GLY A 113 -6.32 -8.92 0.47
C GLY A 113 -6.90 -7.55 0.13
N LEU A 114 -7.51 -6.92 1.11
CA LEU A 114 -7.97 -5.53 1.06
C LEU A 114 -7.97 -4.91 2.46
N PHE A 115 -8.01 -3.57 2.49
CA PHE A 115 -8.23 -2.78 3.70
C PHE A 115 -9.59 -2.07 3.60
N THR A 116 -10.38 -2.11 4.67
CA THR A 116 -11.66 -1.39 4.75
C THR A 116 -11.94 -0.87 6.15
N PHE A 117 -13.06 -0.14 6.32
CA PHE A 117 -13.40 0.56 7.55
C PHE A 117 -14.43 -0.24 8.36
N PRO A 118 -14.09 -0.65 9.60
CA PRO A 118 -14.97 -1.50 10.44
C PRO A 118 -16.25 -0.80 10.85
N GLU A 119 -16.26 0.54 10.98
CA GLU A 119 -17.46 1.34 11.30
C GLU A 119 -18.44 1.45 10.13
N ARG A 120 -18.16 0.80 9.00
CA ARG A 120 -19.05 0.74 7.82
C ARG A 120 -19.52 -0.69 7.56
N PRO A 121 -20.55 -1.18 8.28
CA PRO A 121 -21.02 -2.57 8.12
C PRO A 121 -21.45 -2.93 6.69
N THR A 122 -21.87 -1.95 5.91
CA THR A 122 -22.22 -2.17 4.49
C THR A 122 -21.02 -2.53 3.64
N HIS A 123 -19.81 -1.97 3.93
CA HIS A 123 -18.58 -2.33 3.24
C HIS A 123 -18.18 -3.76 3.62
N ILE A 124 -18.20 -4.10 4.91
CA ILE A 124 -17.89 -5.45 5.38
C ILE A 124 -18.79 -6.47 4.68
N ARG A 125 -20.13 -6.25 4.68
CA ARG A 125 -21.08 -7.16 4.00
C ARG A 125 -20.85 -7.26 2.49
N LEU A 126 -20.49 -6.16 1.84
CA LEU A 126 -20.16 -6.17 0.42
C LEU A 126 -19.00 -7.14 0.17
N TYR A 127 -17.89 -6.98 0.87
CA TYR A 127 -16.71 -7.84 0.69
C TYR A 127 -16.96 -9.29 1.11
N GLN A 128 -17.72 -9.52 2.18
CA GLN A 128 -18.12 -10.86 2.58
C GLN A 128 -18.94 -11.58 1.50
N SER A 129 -19.78 -10.85 0.74
CA SER A 129 -20.55 -11.45 -0.38
C SER A 129 -19.66 -11.90 -1.55
N PHE A 130 -18.37 -11.53 -1.54
CA PHE A 130 -17.32 -11.95 -2.48
C PHE A 130 -16.31 -12.92 -1.85
N GLY A 131 -16.60 -13.44 -0.66
CA GLY A 131 -15.76 -14.42 0.02
C GLY A 131 -14.57 -13.83 0.79
N PHE A 132 -14.51 -12.51 0.99
CA PHE A 132 -13.52 -11.89 1.88
C PHE A 132 -13.96 -11.97 3.33
N TRP A 133 -13.03 -12.32 4.21
CA TRP A 133 -13.28 -12.42 5.64
C TRP A 133 -12.31 -11.55 6.44
N PRO A 134 -12.77 -10.90 7.54
CA PRO A 134 -11.91 -10.11 8.42
C PRO A 134 -10.79 -10.94 9.03
N ARG A 135 -9.56 -10.38 9.03
CA ARG A 135 -8.35 -11.03 9.58
C ARG A 135 -7.69 -10.26 10.72
N GLY A 136 -8.22 -9.14 11.09
CA GLY A 136 -7.72 -8.33 12.18
C GLY A 136 -7.67 -6.85 11.82
N LEU A 137 -7.42 -6.05 12.85
CA LEU A 137 -7.24 -4.62 12.65
C LEU A 137 -5.88 -4.35 11.99
N THR A 138 -5.84 -3.33 11.16
CA THR A 138 -4.62 -2.74 10.62
C THR A 138 -4.57 -1.28 11.07
N ALA A 139 -3.46 -0.88 11.68
CA ALA A 139 -3.24 0.48 12.09
C ALA A 139 -2.36 1.20 11.06
N ILE A 140 -2.83 2.37 10.61
CA ILE A 140 -2.01 3.35 9.92
C ILE A 140 -1.42 4.23 11.00
N MET A 141 -0.11 4.22 11.10
CA MET A 141 0.64 4.89 12.17
C MET A 141 1.55 5.96 11.57
N ALA A 142 1.81 7.00 12.35
CA ALA A 142 2.71 8.06 11.95
C ALA A 142 3.53 8.56 13.13
N ARG A 143 4.74 9.07 12.83
CA ARG A 143 5.57 9.83 13.76
C ARG A 143 6.14 11.08 13.09
N ALA A 144 6.50 12.08 13.88
CA ALA A 144 7.26 13.23 13.41
C ALA A 144 8.68 12.81 12.99
N VAL A 145 9.22 13.52 12.00
CA VAL A 145 10.61 13.39 11.55
C VAL A 145 11.41 14.56 12.17
N ASN A 146 12.24 14.26 13.15
CA ASN A 146 12.88 15.25 14.02
C ASN A 146 14.38 15.46 13.73
N GLY A 147 14.80 15.36 12.47
CA GLY A 147 16.20 15.60 12.07
C GLY A 147 16.87 14.40 11.40
N PRO A 148 18.17 14.49 11.12
CA PRO A 148 18.90 13.41 10.49
C PRO A 148 18.96 12.18 11.40
N SER A 149 18.73 11.01 10.83
CA SER A 149 18.92 9.75 11.52
C SER A 149 20.13 9.02 10.94
N ASN A 150 20.97 8.49 11.80
CA ASN A 150 22.16 7.75 11.42
C ASN A 150 21.88 6.25 11.50
N ALA A 151 21.73 5.62 10.33
CA ALA A 151 21.74 4.18 10.18
C ALA A 151 22.85 3.81 9.19
N PRO A 152 24.11 3.69 9.63
CA PRO A 152 25.28 3.59 8.74
C PRO A 152 25.29 2.35 7.83
N GLU A 153 24.53 1.33 8.18
CA GLU A 153 24.40 0.07 7.42
C GLU A 153 23.29 0.11 6.36
N ALA A 154 22.57 1.22 6.23
CA ALA A 154 21.46 1.35 5.30
C ALA A 154 21.84 2.30 4.16
N THR A 155 21.50 1.89 2.92
CA THR A 155 21.72 2.63 1.68
C THR A 155 20.41 2.75 0.89
N SER A 156 20.39 3.62 -0.12
CA SER A 156 19.27 3.74 -1.05
C SER A 156 19.54 2.93 -2.32
N LEU A 157 18.55 2.23 -2.85
CA LEU A 157 18.70 1.43 -4.07
C LEU A 157 19.14 2.29 -5.28
N SER A 158 18.75 3.56 -5.31
CA SER A 158 19.18 4.52 -6.34
C SER A 158 20.70 4.76 -6.35
N GLU A 159 21.41 4.49 -5.26
CA GLU A 159 22.86 4.59 -5.14
C GLU A 159 23.60 3.39 -5.77
N HIS A 160 22.87 2.31 -6.13
CA HIS A 160 23.42 1.02 -6.56
C HIS A 160 22.97 0.63 -7.97
N ALA A 161 23.11 1.52 -8.95
CA ALA A 161 22.62 1.28 -10.31
C ALA A 161 23.18 0.00 -10.97
N ALA A 162 24.45 -0.31 -10.75
CA ALA A 162 25.12 -1.49 -11.32
C ALA A 162 24.63 -2.81 -10.69
N GLU A 163 24.29 -2.80 -9.42
CA GLU A 163 23.88 -3.98 -8.64
C GLU A 163 22.35 -4.12 -8.51
N ARG A 164 21.61 -3.15 -9.04
CA ARG A 164 20.15 -3.01 -8.85
C ARG A 164 19.40 -4.32 -9.03
N ARG A 165 19.66 -5.07 -10.12
CA ARG A 165 18.95 -6.33 -10.40
C ARG A 165 19.21 -7.38 -9.31
N SER A 166 20.44 -7.51 -8.85
CA SER A 166 20.83 -8.45 -7.78
C SER A 166 20.18 -8.08 -6.45
N LEU A 167 20.16 -6.78 -6.13
CA LEU A 167 19.54 -6.29 -4.88
C LEU A 167 18.02 -6.50 -4.87
N ILE A 168 17.34 -6.26 -6.00
CA ILE A 168 15.91 -6.55 -6.15
C ILE A 168 15.64 -8.05 -5.97
N ALA A 169 16.47 -8.92 -6.56
CA ALA A 169 16.32 -10.36 -6.37
C ALA A 169 16.48 -10.77 -4.89
N GLN A 170 17.41 -10.18 -4.15
CA GLN A 170 17.56 -10.43 -2.72
C GLN A 170 16.35 -9.92 -1.90
N CYS A 171 15.72 -8.81 -2.31
CA CYS A 171 14.46 -8.35 -1.72
C CYS A 171 13.34 -9.37 -1.95
N ALA A 172 13.24 -9.94 -3.15
CA ALA A 172 12.26 -10.97 -3.48
C ALA A 172 12.48 -12.28 -2.66
N GLU A 173 13.73 -12.71 -2.48
CA GLU A 173 14.07 -13.83 -1.60
C GLU A 173 13.62 -13.58 -0.15
N LEU A 174 13.77 -12.34 0.34
CA LEU A 174 13.36 -11.98 1.69
C LEU A 174 11.84 -12.06 1.84
N THR A 175 11.08 -11.55 0.88
CA THR A 175 9.61 -11.58 0.93
C THR A 175 9.04 -12.98 0.70
N ASP A 176 9.66 -13.79 -0.16
CA ASP A 176 9.28 -15.20 -0.35
C ASP A 176 9.41 -16.01 0.95
N ALA A 177 10.44 -15.73 1.76
CA ALA A 177 10.63 -16.36 3.07
C ALA A 177 9.55 -15.95 4.10
N ILE A 178 8.86 -14.80 3.91
CA ILE A 178 7.76 -14.34 4.76
C ILE A 178 6.44 -14.97 4.32
N PHE A 179 6.18 -14.94 3.02
CA PHE A 179 4.99 -15.54 2.41
C PHE A 179 5.36 -15.99 1.00
N SER A 180 5.27 -17.30 0.76
CA SER A 180 5.73 -17.90 -0.50
C SER A 180 5.13 -17.26 -1.74
N GLY A 181 6.00 -16.77 -2.61
CA GLY A 181 5.66 -16.06 -3.84
C GLY A 181 5.31 -14.58 -3.64
N LEU A 182 5.45 -14.01 -2.43
CA LEU A 182 5.31 -12.57 -2.22
C LEU A 182 6.46 -11.83 -2.92
N GLU A 183 6.12 -10.94 -3.85
CA GLU A 183 7.10 -10.29 -4.72
C GLU A 183 6.68 -8.85 -5.02
N LEU A 184 7.59 -7.88 -4.83
CA LEU A 184 7.31 -6.46 -4.92
C LEU A 184 8.17 -5.72 -5.97
N THR A 185 8.74 -6.41 -6.94
CA THR A 185 9.62 -5.80 -7.97
C THR A 185 8.94 -4.61 -8.63
N ARG A 186 7.67 -4.71 -9.01
CA ARG A 186 6.95 -3.62 -9.66
C ARG A 186 6.76 -2.39 -8.78
N GLU A 187 6.56 -2.57 -7.47
CA GLU A 187 6.51 -1.46 -6.51
C GLU A 187 7.90 -0.81 -6.34
N ILE A 188 8.97 -1.62 -6.29
CA ILE A 188 10.35 -1.16 -6.25
C ILE A 188 10.68 -0.34 -7.52
N GLU A 189 10.31 -0.85 -8.68
CA GLU A 189 10.51 -0.17 -9.96
C GLU A 189 9.71 1.14 -10.03
N LEU A 190 8.44 1.11 -9.59
CA LEU A 190 7.58 2.28 -9.56
C LEU A 190 8.23 3.45 -8.82
N VAL A 191 8.62 3.25 -7.56
CA VAL A 191 9.13 4.36 -6.73
C VAL A 191 10.45 4.91 -7.23
N THR A 192 11.29 4.07 -7.86
CA THR A 192 12.63 4.46 -8.31
C THR A 192 12.64 5.01 -9.73
N VAL A 193 11.90 4.43 -10.68
CA VAL A 193 11.84 4.89 -12.08
C VAL A 193 11.10 6.24 -12.19
N HIS A 194 10.05 6.41 -11.43
CA HIS A 194 9.25 7.66 -11.46
C HIS A 194 9.67 8.68 -10.40
N ALA A 195 10.79 8.43 -9.67
CA ALA A 195 11.31 9.31 -8.63
C ALA A 195 10.26 9.67 -7.54
N LEU A 196 9.29 8.76 -7.30
CA LEU A 196 8.23 8.94 -6.30
C LEU A 196 8.72 8.66 -4.87
N GLY A 197 9.94 8.19 -4.73
CA GLY A 197 10.56 7.81 -3.48
C GLY A 197 11.87 7.07 -3.71
N ASP A 198 12.17 6.09 -2.87
CA ASP A 198 13.30 5.17 -3.02
C ASP A 198 13.07 3.87 -2.23
N VAL A 199 13.96 2.92 -2.40
CA VAL A 199 14.00 1.70 -1.60
C VAL A 199 15.20 1.78 -0.66
N ILE A 200 14.92 1.73 0.64
CA ILE A 200 15.95 1.71 1.68
C ILE A 200 16.34 0.25 1.93
N LEU A 201 17.62 -0.02 1.81
CA LEU A 201 18.21 -1.34 1.94
C LEU A 201 19.03 -1.43 3.23
N LEU A 202 18.81 -2.46 4.02
CA LEU A 202 19.64 -2.80 5.18
C LEU A 202 20.43 -4.06 4.88
N SER A 203 21.78 -3.97 4.96
CA SER A 203 22.68 -5.07 4.62
C SER A 203 23.52 -5.50 5.82
N GLU A 204 23.73 -6.81 5.98
CA GLU A 204 24.72 -7.40 6.89
C GLU A 204 25.59 -8.37 6.07
N ALA A 205 26.91 -8.27 6.20
CA ALA A 205 27.86 -9.11 5.44
C ALA A 205 27.53 -9.21 3.93
N SER A 206 27.23 -8.08 3.30
CA SER A 206 26.87 -7.96 1.87
C SER A 206 25.57 -8.69 1.46
N ARG A 207 24.72 -9.02 2.41
CA ARG A 207 23.42 -9.64 2.16
C ARG A 207 22.30 -8.73 2.65
N ILE A 208 21.23 -8.57 1.87
CA ILE A 208 20.05 -7.85 2.28
C ILE A 208 19.35 -8.61 3.41
N VAL A 209 19.25 -7.96 4.57
CA VAL A 209 18.55 -8.46 5.76
C VAL A 209 17.26 -7.70 6.06
N GLY A 210 17.03 -6.59 5.34
CA GLY A 210 15.79 -5.81 5.39
C GLY A 210 15.72 -4.81 4.26
N PHE A 211 14.49 -4.44 3.86
CA PHE A 211 14.26 -3.35 2.93
C PHE A 211 12.93 -2.65 3.19
N ALA A 212 12.82 -1.41 2.73
CA ALA A 212 11.59 -0.62 2.79
C ALA A 212 11.37 0.14 1.48
N ILE A 213 10.17 0.04 0.93
CA ILE A 213 9.71 0.84 -0.22
C ILE A 213 9.07 2.11 0.34
N CYS A 214 9.72 3.25 0.11
CA CYS A 214 9.32 4.54 0.66
C CYS A 214 8.85 5.48 -0.44
N HIS A 215 7.62 5.98 -0.33
CA HIS A 215 7.14 7.13 -1.09
C HIS A 215 7.45 8.43 -0.34
N ALA A 216 7.78 9.51 -1.04
CA ALA A 216 8.03 10.80 -0.41
C ALA A 216 7.76 11.97 -1.38
N GLY A 217 7.07 13.00 -0.87
CA GLY A 217 6.84 14.25 -1.58
C GLY A 217 5.62 14.27 -2.49
N ALA A 218 5.40 15.43 -3.11
CA ALA A 218 4.28 15.69 -4.01
C ALA A 218 4.21 14.68 -5.18
N GLY A 219 3.00 14.33 -5.59
CA GLY A 219 2.78 13.37 -6.69
C GLY A 219 3.03 11.90 -6.34
N SER A 220 3.59 11.60 -5.16
CA SER A 220 3.69 10.25 -4.63
C SER A 220 2.46 9.84 -3.79
N GLU A 221 2.38 8.57 -3.37
CA GLU A 221 1.32 8.15 -2.44
C GLU A 221 1.40 8.85 -1.06
N ALA A 222 2.55 9.45 -0.71
CA ALA A 222 2.73 10.19 0.53
C ALA A 222 2.12 11.59 0.51
N GLY A 223 2.28 12.34 -0.59
CA GLY A 223 1.98 13.75 -0.72
C GLY A 223 3.07 14.67 -0.16
N ALA A 224 2.95 15.96 -0.42
CA ALA A 224 3.92 16.96 -0.01
C ALA A 224 4.17 16.98 1.50
N GLY A 225 5.42 17.17 1.91
CA GLY A 225 5.85 17.24 3.31
C GLY A 225 5.73 15.94 4.09
N ARG A 226 5.48 14.81 3.43
CA ARG A 226 5.28 13.50 4.04
C ARG A 226 6.11 12.42 3.38
N ALA A 227 6.41 11.38 4.16
CA ALA A 227 6.94 10.11 3.68
C ALA A 227 6.04 8.96 4.16
N TYR A 228 5.98 7.91 3.34
CA TYR A 228 5.14 6.74 3.59
C TYR A 228 5.90 5.48 3.25
N ILE A 229 6.03 4.58 4.22
CA ILE A 229 6.54 3.23 4.02
C ILE A 229 5.38 2.38 3.46
N LYS A 230 5.41 2.13 2.17
CA LYS A 230 4.43 1.30 1.45
C LYS A 230 4.51 -0.16 1.87
N PHE A 231 5.75 -0.64 1.95
CA PHE A 231 6.11 -1.97 2.43
C PHE A 231 7.47 -1.90 3.10
N ALA A 232 7.65 -2.62 4.19
CA ALA A 232 8.96 -2.91 4.74
C ALA A 232 8.97 -4.30 5.33
N ALA A 233 10.13 -4.97 5.28
CA ALA A 233 10.32 -6.25 5.94
C ALA A 233 11.78 -6.49 6.29
N VAL A 234 12.00 -7.31 7.31
CA VAL A 234 13.33 -7.79 7.69
C VAL A 234 13.33 -9.31 7.82
N ARG A 235 14.50 -9.93 7.64
CA ARG A 235 14.65 -11.38 7.86
C ARG A 235 14.27 -11.72 9.29
N SER A 236 13.44 -12.76 9.42
CA SER A 236 13.01 -13.31 10.71
C SER A 236 14.19 -13.85 11.54
N GLY A 237 13.98 -13.98 12.85
CA GLY A 237 14.95 -14.50 13.79
C GLY A 237 15.21 -13.56 14.96
N ALA A 238 16.18 -13.88 15.82
CA ALA A 238 16.47 -13.14 17.06
C ALA A 238 16.80 -11.65 16.82
N GLU A 239 17.39 -11.31 15.67
CA GLU A 239 17.78 -9.94 15.31
C GLU A 239 16.67 -9.13 14.62
N ALA A 240 15.49 -9.71 14.37
CA ALA A 240 14.45 -9.07 13.57
C ALA A 240 13.98 -7.74 14.14
N SER A 241 13.82 -7.64 15.47
CA SER A 241 13.44 -6.38 16.14
C SER A 241 14.50 -5.30 15.94
N ARG A 242 15.78 -5.61 16.15
CA ARG A 242 16.91 -4.71 15.94
C ARG A 242 16.97 -4.24 14.48
N ARG A 243 16.87 -5.17 13.53
CA ARG A 243 16.89 -4.88 12.09
C ARG A 243 15.74 -3.96 11.68
N LEU A 244 14.52 -4.22 12.17
CA LEU A 244 13.39 -3.36 11.85
C LEU A 244 13.57 -1.95 12.46
N THR A 245 14.11 -1.84 13.67
CA THR A 245 14.46 -0.55 14.27
C THR A 245 15.42 0.23 13.38
N GLN A 246 16.54 -0.39 12.98
CA GLN A 246 17.54 0.23 12.10
C GLN A 246 16.95 0.65 10.76
N LEU A 247 16.12 -0.20 10.16
CA LEU A 247 15.45 0.09 8.88
C LEU A 247 14.49 1.29 9.00
N ILE A 248 13.70 1.37 10.07
CA ILE A 248 12.78 2.50 10.31
C ILE A 248 13.55 3.80 10.55
N GLU A 249 14.67 3.75 11.30
CA GLU A 249 15.52 4.91 11.47
C GLU A 249 16.16 5.38 10.15
N ALA A 250 16.58 4.44 9.29
CA ALA A 250 17.05 4.76 7.94
C ALA A 250 15.95 5.41 7.09
N CYS A 251 14.72 4.89 7.16
CA CYS A 251 13.56 5.52 6.50
C CYS A 251 13.28 6.93 7.03
N SER A 252 13.47 7.18 8.34
CA SER A 252 13.37 8.51 8.91
C SER A 252 14.44 9.47 8.38
N GLY A 253 15.69 9.00 8.28
CA GLY A 253 16.78 9.76 7.65
C GLY A 253 16.48 10.09 6.19
N PHE A 254 15.97 9.13 5.43
CA PHE A 254 15.49 9.36 4.06
C PHE A 254 14.36 10.40 4.02
N ALA A 255 13.34 10.26 4.86
CA ALA A 255 12.24 11.21 4.95
C ALA A 255 12.73 12.63 5.25
N HIS A 256 13.67 12.78 6.19
CA HIS A 256 14.29 14.07 6.50
C HIS A 256 15.01 14.69 5.29
N ARG A 257 15.84 13.92 4.59
CA ARG A 257 16.55 14.40 3.38
C ARG A 257 15.57 14.81 2.25
N ARG A 258 14.37 14.24 2.21
CA ARG A 258 13.30 14.60 1.28
C ARG A 258 12.40 15.74 1.78
N GLY A 259 12.75 16.39 2.90
CA GLY A 259 12.00 17.50 3.47
C GLY A 259 10.65 17.09 4.10
N ALA A 260 10.45 15.81 4.37
CA ALA A 260 9.24 15.34 5.05
C ALA A 260 9.30 15.62 6.55
N THR A 261 8.19 16.09 7.10
CA THR A 261 8.03 16.35 8.55
C THR A 261 7.32 15.20 9.27
N GLN A 262 6.78 14.23 8.51
CA GLN A 262 6.07 13.08 9.04
C GLN A 262 6.43 11.82 8.24
N LEU A 263 6.68 10.72 8.96
CA LEU A 263 6.83 9.37 8.41
C LEU A 263 5.64 8.52 8.84
N SER A 264 4.98 7.87 7.88
CA SER A 264 3.85 6.96 8.14
C SER A 264 4.13 5.55 7.65
N ALA A 265 3.51 4.56 8.30
CA ALA A 265 3.55 3.16 7.93
C ALA A 265 2.25 2.47 8.36
N GLY A 266 1.88 1.38 7.71
CA GLY A 266 0.79 0.53 8.13
C GLY A 266 1.29 -0.77 8.74
N VAL A 267 0.53 -1.34 9.68
CA VAL A 267 0.82 -2.64 10.27
C VAL A 267 -0.47 -3.36 10.67
N ASN A 268 -0.61 -4.62 10.24
CA ASN A 268 -1.66 -5.49 10.76
C ASN A 268 -1.31 -5.89 12.20
N LEU A 269 -2.27 -5.77 13.14
CA LEU A 269 -2.06 -6.04 14.55
C LEU A 269 -1.78 -7.53 14.86
N GLY A 270 -2.05 -8.42 13.91
CA GLY A 270 -1.59 -9.83 13.99
C GLY A 270 -0.07 -9.92 14.03
N ARG A 271 0.65 -8.98 13.42
CA ARG A 271 2.11 -8.81 13.52
C ARG A 271 2.48 -8.04 14.79
N MET A 272 2.09 -8.60 15.93
CA MET A 272 2.10 -7.93 17.23
C MET A 272 3.49 -7.39 17.61
N SER A 273 4.57 -8.12 17.30
CA SER A 273 5.92 -7.67 17.62
C SER A 273 6.31 -6.42 16.83
N ALA A 274 5.98 -6.36 15.54
CA ALA A 274 6.21 -5.18 14.71
C ALA A 274 5.34 -3.99 15.17
N TYR A 275 4.08 -4.24 15.52
CA TYR A 275 3.18 -3.18 16.02
C TYR A 275 3.68 -2.56 17.33
N ARG A 276 4.11 -3.39 18.31
CA ARG A 276 4.68 -2.90 19.58
C ARG A 276 5.94 -2.09 19.34
N LEU A 277 6.82 -2.57 18.48
CA LEU A 277 8.05 -1.86 18.12
C LEU A 277 7.75 -0.47 17.53
N LEU A 278 6.76 -0.35 16.65
CA LEU A 278 6.35 0.97 16.13
C LEU A 278 5.91 1.92 17.25
N ILE A 279 5.16 1.43 18.25
CA ILE A 279 4.76 2.24 19.41
C ILE A 279 5.99 2.71 20.21
N GLU A 280 6.96 1.82 20.47
CA GLU A 280 8.22 2.11 21.16
C GLU A 280 9.04 3.16 20.40
N LEU A 281 9.05 3.09 19.06
CA LEU A 281 9.70 4.06 18.17
C LEU A 281 8.92 5.38 18.02
N GLY A 282 7.86 5.59 18.79
CA GLY A 282 7.12 6.85 18.85
C GLY A 282 6.01 6.99 17.80
N PHE A 283 5.73 5.97 17.02
CA PHE A 283 4.56 6.01 16.12
C PHE A 283 3.25 5.98 16.90
N ARG A 284 2.25 6.70 16.39
CA ARG A 284 0.88 6.71 16.93
C ARG A 284 -0.11 6.41 15.82
N ALA A 285 -1.15 5.63 16.12
CA ALA A 285 -2.20 5.33 15.16
C ALA A 285 -2.97 6.61 14.80
N THR A 286 -3.09 6.87 13.50
CA THR A 286 -3.84 8.00 12.94
C THR A 286 -5.13 7.55 12.28
N LEU A 287 -5.20 6.28 11.88
CA LEU A 287 -6.37 5.64 11.28
C LEU A 287 -6.30 4.14 11.58
N GLN A 288 -7.45 3.53 11.78
CA GLN A 288 -7.57 2.08 11.89
C GLN A 288 -8.58 1.56 10.87
N GLY A 289 -8.35 0.36 10.40
CA GLY A 289 -9.25 -0.36 9.54
C GLY A 289 -9.15 -1.85 9.78
N VAL A 290 -9.88 -2.62 9.01
CA VAL A 290 -9.83 -4.08 9.06
C VAL A 290 -9.24 -4.62 7.76
N ALA A 291 -8.24 -5.47 7.89
CA ALA A 291 -7.75 -6.29 6.78
C ALA A 291 -8.75 -7.43 6.54
N MET A 292 -9.12 -7.63 5.29
CA MET A 292 -9.94 -8.76 4.88
C MET A 292 -9.24 -9.48 3.74
N HIS A 293 -9.36 -10.80 3.67
CA HIS A 293 -8.83 -11.53 2.53
C HIS A 293 -9.64 -12.77 2.18
N ARG A 294 -9.39 -13.29 0.97
CA ARG A 294 -9.88 -14.56 0.44
C ARG A 294 -8.75 -15.30 -0.29
N PRO A 295 -8.73 -16.66 -0.30
CA PRO A 295 -9.54 -17.53 0.54
C PRO A 295 -9.22 -17.38 2.02
N TRP A 296 -9.98 -18.06 2.89
CA TRP A 296 -9.72 -18.10 4.32
C TRP A 296 -8.59 -19.09 4.61
N VAL A 297 -7.35 -18.61 4.48
CA VAL A 297 -6.11 -19.36 4.74
C VAL A 297 -5.17 -18.52 5.60
N GLU A 298 -4.14 -19.12 6.12
CA GLU A 298 -3.10 -18.40 6.85
C GLU A 298 -2.31 -17.49 5.90
N ALA A 299 -2.10 -16.24 6.34
CA ALA A 299 -1.24 -15.26 5.66
C ALA A 299 0.02 -14.99 6.52
N TYR A 300 0.64 -13.84 6.35
CA TYR A 300 1.80 -13.42 7.15
C TYR A 300 1.43 -12.44 8.28
N ASP A 301 0.17 -12.41 8.69
CA ASP A 301 -0.35 -11.66 9.83
C ASP A 301 -0.11 -12.42 11.16
N ARG A 302 1.16 -12.78 11.42
CA ARG A 302 1.61 -13.58 12.57
C ARG A 302 2.54 -12.78 13.49
N PRO A 303 2.55 -13.05 14.82
CA PRO A 303 3.28 -12.24 15.80
C PRO A 303 4.78 -12.10 15.55
N GLU A 304 5.43 -13.13 15.00
CA GLU A 304 6.87 -13.19 14.75
C GLU A 304 7.31 -12.52 13.43
N ILE A 305 6.37 -12.07 12.60
CA ILE A 305 6.68 -11.44 11.32
C ILE A 305 6.91 -9.94 11.52
N PHE A 306 8.10 -9.49 11.17
CA PHE A 306 8.50 -8.09 11.18
C PHE A 306 8.38 -7.49 9.78
N ALA A 307 7.14 -7.27 9.37
CA ALA A 307 6.79 -6.61 8.11
C ALA A 307 5.76 -5.49 8.35
N LEU A 308 5.83 -4.46 7.53
CA LEU A 308 4.93 -3.29 7.54
C LEU A 308 4.28 -3.15 6.18
N ASP A 309 2.98 -3.15 6.15
CA ASP A 309 2.10 -2.81 5.04
C ASP A 309 0.67 -2.64 5.55
N ASP A 310 -0.22 -2.10 4.74
CA ASP A 310 -1.60 -1.85 5.15
C ASP A 310 -2.67 -2.25 4.10
N TRP A 311 -2.26 -2.77 2.96
CA TRP A 311 -3.14 -3.22 1.87
C TRP A 311 -4.12 -2.15 1.36
N ARG A 312 -3.74 -0.86 1.43
CA ARG A 312 -4.54 0.27 0.91
C ARG A 312 -4.31 0.49 -0.57
#